data_737253789731bf96a357c7d4423e802f
#
_entry.id   737253789731bf96a357c7d4423e802f
#
_cell.length_a   1.000
_cell.length_b   1.000
_cell.length_c   1.000
_cell.angle_alpha   90.00
_cell.angle_beta   90.00
_cell.angle_gamma   90.00
#
_symmetry.space_group_name_H-M   'P 1'
#
loop_
_entity.id
_entity.type
_entity.pdbx_description
1 polymer ?
#
loop_
_entity_poly.entity_id
_entity_poly.type
_entity_poly.pdbx_seq_one_letter_code
_entity_poly.pdbx_strand_id
1 'polypeptide(L)'
;MIIVDINQIMISNLMVTLSRDNMELSEDLVRHMVLNSLRGHNKKFRKQYGDMVIACDSGNVWRKQSFPNYKAGRKANREKSEHDWAMIFDIISKVKNEIKTFLPYKVIEIETAEADDIIAVLTRKVKEKILILSGDKDFIQLHNARIKQYNPVLNKFVGQDENPSLYIREHILKGDRSDGIPNVLSDDNVFIEGRRQRPLSKKKIEAWCNEIAPTFNDEEQKNYERNKTLIDLNCVPKELEDKINREFENFEVATRDKILGYFINKKLKTLIEVIDEF
;
A
#
# COMPACT_ATOMS: atom_id res chain seq x y z
N MET A 1 8.05 6.24 -13.72
CA MET A 1 7.72 4.88 -13.24
C MET A 1 6.33 4.88 -12.62
N ILE A 2 5.52 3.83 -12.86
CA ILE A 2 4.24 3.59 -12.17
C ILE A 2 4.51 2.58 -11.07
N ILE A 3 4.12 2.85 -9.81
CA ILE A 3 4.27 1.90 -8.70
C ILE A 3 2.87 1.54 -8.18
N VAL A 4 2.57 0.26 -8.15
CA VAL A 4 1.26 -0.29 -7.80
C VAL A 4 1.29 -0.91 -6.42
N ASP A 5 0.45 -0.45 -5.52
CA ASP A 5 0.08 -1.16 -4.30
C ASP A 5 -0.92 -2.26 -4.69
N ILE A 6 -0.42 -3.48 -4.89
CA ILE A 6 -1.24 -4.53 -5.49
C ILE A 6 -2.32 -5.04 -4.54
N ASN A 7 -2.02 -5.18 -3.26
CA ASN A 7 -2.99 -5.71 -2.30
C ASN A 7 -4.18 -4.78 -2.13
N GLN A 8 -3.93 -3.47 -2.07
CA GLN A 8 -5.00 -2.48 -1.99
C GLN A 8 -5.86 -2.51 -3.26
N ILE A 9 -5.25 -2.60 -4.45
CA ILE A 9 -6.01 -2.69 -5.71
C ILE A 9 -6.82 -3.97 -5.78
N MET A 10 -6.24 -5.13 -5.44
CA MET A 10 -6.91 -6.41 -5.49
C MET A 10 -8.12 -6.44 -4.54
N ILE A 11 -7.89 -6.10 -3.27
CA ILE A 11 -8.93 -6.15 -2.24
C ILE A 11 -10.04 -5.14 -2.51
N SER A 12 -9.71 -3.90 -2.89
CA SER A 12 -10.73 -2.89 -3.14
C SER A 12 -11.60 -3.20 -4.34
N ASN A 13 -11.02 -3.68 -5.44
CA ASN A 13 -11.77 -4.12 -6.61
C ASN A 13 -12.70 -5.29 -6.27
N LEU A 14 -12.17 -6.25 -5.51
CA LEU A 14 -12.93 -7.42 -5.08
C LEU A 14 -14.14 -7.02 -4.21
N MET A 15 -13.92 -6.17 -3.19
CA MET A 15 -15.00 -5.70 -2.30
C MET A 15 -16.08 -4.94 -3.06
N VAL A 16 -15.71 -4.10 -4.01
CA VAL A 16 -16.68 -3.38 -4.87
C VAL A 16 -17.51 -4.36 -5.69
N THR A 17 -16.91 -5.43 -6.19
CA THR A 17 -17.64 -6.44 -7.00
C THR A 17 -18.56 -7.28 -6.13
N LEU A 18 -18.08 -7.80 -5.01
CA LEU A 18 -18.89 -8.60 -4.09
C LEU A 18 -20.09 -7.83 -3.52
N SER A 19 -19.96 -6.50 -3.34
CA SER A 19 -21.04 -5.66 -2.83
C SER A 19 -22.15 -5.38 -3.86
N ARG A 20 -21.88 -5.54 -5.16
CA ARG A 20 -22.83 -5.15 -6.23
C ARG A 20 -23.77 -6.25 -6.69
N ASP A 21 -23.29 -7.49 -6.78
CA ASP A 21 -23.98 -8.49 -7.62
C ASP A 21 -24.24 -9.86 -6.97
N ASN A 22 -24.03 -10.06 -5.69
CA ASN A 22 -24.06 -11.41 -5.08
C ASN A 22 -23.27 -12.45 -5.92
N MET A 23 -22.20 -12.00 -6.60
CA MET A 23 -21.38 -12.87 -7.44
C MET A 23 -20.58 -13.82 -6.58
N GLU A 24 -20.59 -15.10 -6.94
CA GLU A 24 -19.74 -16.09 -6.31
C GLU A 24 -18.28 -15.80 -6.61
N LEU A 25 -17.47 -15.75 -5.56
CA LEU A 25 -16.04 -15.51 -5.66
C LEU A 25 -15.36 -16.66 -6.39
N SER A 26 -14.70 -16.37 -7.51
CA SER A 26 -13.87 -17.34 -8.22
C SER A 26 -12.49 -16.80 -8.55
N GLU A 27 -11.52 -17.71 -8.65
CA GLU A 27 -10.14 -17.38 -9.04
C GLU A 27 -10.09 -16.71 -10.41
N ASP A 28 -10.91 -17.17 -11.36
CA ASP A 28 -10.94 -16.62 -12.72
C ASP A 28 -11.51 -15.20 -12.75
N LEU A 29 -12.51 -14.90 -11.95
CA LEU A 29 -13.07 -13.56 -11.81
C LEU A 29 -12.00 -12.59 -11.25
N VAL A 30 -11.37 -12.95 -10.15
CA VAL A 30 -10.33 -12.10 -9.52
C VAL A 30 -9.17 -11.87 -10.47
N ARG A 31 -8.68 -12.94 -11.13
CA ARG A 31 -7.63 -12.86 -12.15
C ARG A 31 -8.00 -11.87 -13.24
N HIS A 32 -9.18 -12.02 -13.82
CA HIS A 32 -9.65 -11.16 -14.90
C HIS A 32 -9.73 -9.69 -14.48
N MET A 33 -10.29 -9.41 -13.30
CA MET A 33 -10.40 -8.06 -12.75
C MET A 33 -9.03 -7.42 -12.53
N VAL A 34 -8.12 -8.14 -11.89
CA VAL A 34 -6.77 -7.63 -11.58
C VAL A 34 -6.00 -7.35 -12.85
N LEU A 35 -5.99 -8.29 -13.81
CA LEU A 35 -5.28 -8.12 -15.07
C LEU A 35 -5.85 -6.95 -15.89
N ASN A 36 -7.16 -6.80 -15.97
CA ASN A 36 -7.79 -5.65 -16.64
C ASN A 36 -7.48 -4.33 -15.95
N SER A 37 -7.45 -4.31 -14.61
CA SER A 37 -7.09 -3.12 -13.86
C SER A 37 -5.64 -2.70 -14.16
N LEU A 38 -4.69 -3.63 -14.08
CA LEU A 38 -3.29 -3.36 -14.38
C LEU A 38 -3.11 -2.87 -15.84
N ARG A 39 -3.71 -3.59 -16.80
CA ARG A 39 -3.70 -3.20 -18.22
C ARG A 39 -4.25 -1.79 -18.43
N GLY A 40 -5.43 -1.51 -17.87
CA GLY A 40 -6.09 -0.22 -18.04
C GLY A 40 -5.25 0.93 -17.50
N HIS A 41 -4.63 0.76 -16.33
CA HIS A 41 -3.73 1.76 -15.76
C HIS A 41 -2.41 1.88 -16.53
N ASN A 42 -1.84 0.76 -16.98
CA ASN A 42 -0.67 0.77 -17.84
C ASN A 42 -0.93 1.56 -19.14
N LYS A 43 -1.99 1.23 -19.86
CA LYS A 43 -2.41 1.96 -21.07
C LYS A 43 -2.58 3.46 -20.82
N LYS A 44 -3.22 3.83 -19.70
CA LYS A 44 -3.54 5.22 -19.35
C LYS A 44 -2.29 6.04 -19.02
N PHE A 45 -1.33 5.47 -18.31
CA PHE A 45 -0.27 6.24 -17.66
C PHE A 45 1.14 5.96 -18.17
N ARG A 46 1.40 4.83 -18.85
CA ARG A 46 2.74 4.43 -19.28
C ARG A 46 3.46 5.48 -20.12
N LYS A 47 2.73 6.16 -21.02
CA LYS A 47 3.32 7.21 -21.85
C LYS A 47 3.91 8.37 -21.05
N GLN A 48 3.33 8.67 -19.89
CA GLN A 48 3.75 9.79 -19.04
C GLN A 48 4.76 9.40 -17.96
N TYR A 49 4.64 8.17 -17.43
CA TYR A 49 5.39 7.75 -16.25
C TYR A 49 6.34 6.58 -16.53
N GLY A 50 6.21 5.88 -17.65
CA GLY A 50 7.04 4.73 -18.00
C GLY A 50 6.53 3.40 -17.43
N ASP A 51 7.45 2.48 -17.17
CA ASP A 51 7.12 1.09 -16.82
C ASP A 51 6.48 0.95 -15.44
N MET A 52 5.72 -0.15 -15.30
CA MET A 52 4.99 -0.49 -14.08
C MET A 52 5.81 -1.41 -13.20
N VAL A 53 5.80 -1.12 -11.90
CA VAL A 53 6.38 -1.94 -10.82
C VAL A 53 5.28 -2.24 -9.82
N ILE A 54 5.21 -3.47 -9.36
CA ILE A 54 4.21 -3.95 -8.43
C ILE A 54 4.85 -4.16 -7.06
N ALA A 55 4.35 -3.45 -6.05
CA ALA A 55 4.76 -3.59 -4.66
C ALA A 55 3.78 -4.52 -3.93
N CYS A 56 4.31 -5.48 -3.19
CA CYS A 56 3.54 -6.51 -2.50
C CYS A 56 3.87 -6.52 -1.01
N ASP A 57 2.83 -6.68 -0.17
CA ASP A 57 3.02 -6.94 1.26
C ASP A 57 3.60 -8.33 1.50
N SER A 58 4.45 -8.46 2.52
CA SER A 58 4.83 -9.75 3.09
C SER A 58 3.93 -10.15 4.28
N GLY A 59 3.97 -11.44 4.64
CA GLY A 59 3.17 -11.96 5.74
C GLY A 59 3.59 -11.44 7.13
N ASN A 60 4.87 -11.23 7.36
CA ASN A 60 5.45 -10.66 8.57
C ASN A 60 5.94 -9.25 8.28
N VAL A 61 5.68 -8.32 9.20
CA VAL A 61 6.09 -6.93 8.99
C VAL A 61 6.97 -6.46 10.12
N TRP A 62 8.04 -5.72 9.80
CA TRP A 62 9.03 -5.24 10.77
C TRP A 62 8.40 -4.34 11.85
N ARG A 63 7.32 -3.61 11.51
CA ARG A 63 6.60 -2.75 12.44
C ARG A 63 6.05 -3.52 13.64
N LYS A 64 5.66 -4.79 13.48
CA LYS A 64 5.19 -5.64 14.58
C LYS A 64 6.29 -6.00 15.57
N GLN A 65 7.54 -5.99 15.15
CA GLN A 65 8.67 -6.20 16.07
C GLN A 65 8.86 -4.99 16.99
N SER A 66 8.65 -3.78 16.46
CA SER A 66 8.73 -2.53 17.22
C SER A 66 7.47 -2.24 18.03
N PHE A 67 6.30 -2.66 17.53
CA PHE A 67 5.01 -2.42 18.15
C PHE A 67 4.07 -3.64 17.94
N PRO A 68 4.01 -4.58 18.91
CA PRO A 68 3.22 -5.82 18.77
C PRO A 68 1.73 -5.60 18.48
N ASN A 69 1.17 -4.46 18.89
CA ASN A 69 -0.24 -4.10 18.68
C ASN A 69 -0.52 -3.57 17.26
N TYR A 70 0.51 -3.43 16.43
CA TYR A 70 0.37 -2.97 15.04
C TYR A 70 -0.55 -3.88 14.24
N LYS A 71 -1.63 -3.30 13.68
CA LYS A 71 -2.66 -3.99 12.89
C LYS A 71 -3.34 -5.17 13.61
N ALA A 72 -3.24 -5.27 14.95
CA ALA A 72 -3.82 -6.38 15.71
C ALA A 72 -5.35 -6.48 15.56
N GLY A 73 -6.05 -5.36 15.47
CA GLY A 73 -7.51 -5.32 15.28
C GLY A 73 -8.00 -5.86 13.93
N ARG A 74 -7.14 -5.91 12.91
CA ARG A 74 -7.54 -6.34 11.56
C ARG A 74 -8.00 -7.81 11.52
N LYS A 75 -7.38 -8.70 12.32
CA LYS A 75 -7.79 -10.11 12.40
C LYS A 75 -9.19 -10.23 13.00
N ALA A 76 -9.46 -9.60 14.13
CA ALA A 76 -10.78 -9.61 14.76
C ALA A 76 -11.88 -9.02 13.87
N ASN A 77 -11.57 -7.99 13.08
CA ASN A 77 -12.52 -7.40 12.13
C ASN A 77 -12.84 -8.35 10.97
N ARG A 78 -11.85 -9.10 10.47
CA ARG A 78 -12.07 -10.12 9.42
C ARG A 78 -12.91 -11.29 9.93
N GLU A 79 -12.69 -11.75 11.16
CA GLU A 79 -13.46 -12.82 11.78
C GLU A 79 -14.95 -12.47 11.97
N LYS A 80 -15.27 -11.18 12.05
CA LYS A 80 -16.66 -10.67 12.11
C LYS A 80 -17.30 -10.46 10.74
N SER A 81 -16.52 -10.56 9.67
CA SER A 81 -16.98 -10.38 8.30
C SER A 81 -17.65 -11.66 7.77
N GLU A 82 -18.64 -11.52 6.91
CA GLU A 82 -19.31 -12.63 6.21
C GLU A 82 -18.45 -13.26 5.09
N HIS A 83 -17.29 -12.65 4.78
CA HIS A 83 -16.43 -13.10 3.70
C HIS A 83 -15.43 -14.18 4.16
N ASP A 84 -15.22 -15.19 3.32
CA ASP A 84 -14.14 -16.16 3.50
C ASP A 84 -12.78 -15.53 3.13
N TRP A 85 -12.17 -14.89 4.12
CA TRP A 85 -10.87 -14.24 3.96
C TRP A 85 -9.73 -15.22 3.66
N ALA A 86 -9.83 -16.47 4.09
CA ALA A 86 -8.81 -17.47 3.79
C ALA A 86 -8.80 -17.79 2.28
N MET A 87 -9.98 -18.01 1.70
CA MET A 87 -10.14 -18.19 0.26
C MET A 87 -9.71 -16.93 -0.53
N ILE A 88 -10.09 -15.74 -0.06
CA ILE A 88 -9.69 -14.47 -0.70
C ILE A 88 -8.17 -14.35 -0.78
N PHE A 89 -7.46 -14.57 0.33
CA PHE A 89 -6.00 -14.46 0.36
C PHE A 89 -5.29 -15.55 -0.45
N ASP A 90 -5.85 -16.77 -0.51
CA ASP A 90 -5.32 -17.83 -1.38
C ASP A 90 -5.41 -17.42 -2.85
N ILE A 91 -6.55 -16.92 -3.30
CA ILE A 91 -6.75 -16.44 -4.68
C ILE A 91 -5.81 -15.26 -4.99
N ILE A 92 -5.71 -14.27 -4.10
CA ILE A 92 -4.81 -13.13 -4.26
C ILE A 92 -3.37 -13.59 -4.39
N SER A 93 -2.93 -14.54 -3.56
CA SER A 93 -1.57 -15.10 -3.60
C SER A 93 -1.29 -15.81 -4.94
N LYS A 94 -2.24 -16.60 -5.43
CA LYS A 94 -2.13 -17.27 -6.74
C LYS A 94 -2.01 -16.27 -7.87
N VAL A 95 -2.92 -15.27 -7.93
CA VAL A 95 -2.90 -14.24 -8.99
C VAL A 95 -1.60 -13.42 -8.93
N LYS A 96 -1.13 -13.05 -7.74
CA LYS A 96 0.17 -12.38 -7.56
C LYS A 96 1.32 -13.20 -8.14
N ASN A 97 1.39 -14.50 -7.83
CA ASN A 97 2.42 -15.39 -8.34
C ASN A 97 2.35 -15.55 -9.87
N GLU A 98 1.14 -15.59 -10.44
CA GLU A 98 0.95 -15.60 -11.89
C GLU A 98 1.47 -14.30 -12.54
N ILE A 99 1.18 -13.14 -11.95
CA ILE A 99 1.71 -11.85 -12.40
C ILE A 99 3.24 -11.85 -12.36
N LYS A 100 3.84 -12.28 -11.26
CA LYS A 100 5.30 -12.36 -11.09
C LYS A 100 5.95 -13.26 -12.13
N THR A 101 5.29 -14.36 -12.49
CA THR A 101 5.86 -15.39 -13.36
C THR A 101 5.70 -15.10 -14.85
N PHE A 102 4.57 -14.50 -15.24
CA PHE A 102 4.15 -14.45 -16.64
C PHE A 102 4.02 -13.03 -17.22
N LEU A 103 3.88 -11.98 -16.38
CA LEU A 103 3.68 -10.62 -16.87
C LEU A 103 5.00 -9.83 -16.93
N PRO A 104 5.10 -8.83 -17.81
CA PRO A 104 6.34 -8.04 -18.00
C PRO A 104 6.45 -6.92 -16.95
N TYR A 105 6.15 -7.23 -15.70
CA TYR A 105 6.22 -6.28 -14.59
C TYR A 105 7.24 -6.72 -13.56
N LYS A 106 7.99 -5.78 -13.00
CA LYS A 106 8.76 -6.05 -11.78
C LYS A 106 7.78 -6.22 -10.63
N VAL A 107 7.83 -7.35 -9.94
CA VAL A 107 7.02 -7.65 -8.77
C VAL A 107 7.93 -7.76 -7.56
N ILE A 108 7.91 -6.76 -6.71
CA ILE A 108 8.80 -6.66 -5.56
C ILE A 108 8.04 -7.09 -4.30
N GLU A 109 8.53 -8.13 -3.67
CA GLU A 109 8.03 -8.67 -2.41
C GLU A 109 9.25 -9.04 -1.55
N ILE A 110 9.38 -8.38 -0.41
CA ILE A 110 10.52 -8.56 0.49
C ILE A 110 10.02 -9.01 1.84
N GLU A 111 10.59 -10.08 2.37
CA GLU A 111 10.29 -10.53 3.72
C GLU A 111 10.42 -9.38 4.72
N THR A 112 9.44 -9.25 5.59
CA THR A 112 9.26 -8.19 6.59
C THR A 112 8.88 -6.80 6.07
N ALA A 113 8.85 -6.56 4.75
CA ALA A 113 8.37 -5.31 4.16
C ALA A 113 6.86 -5.31 3.94
N GLU A 114 6.27 -4.14 4.04
CA GLU A 114 4.95 -3.81 3.48
C GLU A 114 5.12 -3.16 2.10
N ALA A 115 4.06 -3.16 1.29
CA ALA A 115 4.05 -2.45 0.02
C ALA A 115 4.42 -0.97 0.18
N ASP A 116 4.01 -0.37 1.31
CA ASP A 116 4.30 1.02 1.67
C ASP A 116 5.81 1.28 1.78
N ASP A 117 6.56 0.35 2.40
CA ASP A 117 8.02 0.43 2.51
C ASP A 117 8.68 0.38 1.14
N ILE A 118 8.22 -0.54 0.29
CA ILE A 118 8.74 -0.71 -1.07
C ILE A 118 8.49 0.55 -1.89
N ILE A 119 7.27 1.09 -1.86
CA ILE A 119 6.89 2.31 -2.56
C ILE A 119 7.74 3.47 -2.08
N ALA A 120 7.88 3.67 -0.77
CA ALA A 120 8.67 4.75 -0.20
C ALA A 120 10.16 4.66 -0.62
N VAL A 121 10.77 3.49 -0.54
CA VAL A 121 12.16 3.28 -0.95
C VAL A 121 12.35 3.58 -2.43
N LEU A 122 11.48 3.05 -3.29
CA LEU A 122 11.57 3.27 -4.73
C LEU A 122 11.34 4.74 -5.12
N THR A 123 10.49 5.47 -4.39
CA THR A 123 10.28 6.91 -4.64
C THR A 123 11.54 7.75 -4.31
N ARG A 124 12.37 7.30 -3.37
CA ARG A 124 13.67 7.94 -3.07
C ARG A 124 14.76 7.57 -4.08
N LYS A 125 14.78 6.32 -4.52
CA LYS A 125 15.77 5.78 -5.46
C LYS A 125 15.63 6.34 -6.88
N VAL A 126 14.42 6.32 -7.42
CA VAL A 126 14.12 6.67 -8.81
C VAL A 126 14.03 8.19 -8.96
N LYS A 127 14.69 8.75 -9.97
CA LYS A 127 14.75 10.21 -10.20
C LYS A 127 13.67 10.72 -11.16
N GLU A 128 13.10 9.84 -11.98
CA GLU A 128 12.04 10.15 -12.94
C GLU A 128 10.71 10.45 -12.24
N LYS A 129 9.73 10.88 -13.04
CA LYS A 129 8.34 11.04 -12.55
C LYS A 129 7.77 9.71 -12.07
N ILE A 130 7.11 9.73 -10.93
CA ILE A 130 6.48 8.56 -10.32
C ILE A 130 4.98 8.80 -10.17
N LEU A 131 4.20 7.77 -10.50
CA LEU A 131 2.80 7.66 -10.19
C LEU A 131 2.58 6.49 -9.23
N ILE A 132 2.12 6.78 -8.02
CA ILE A 132 1.69 5.76 -7.08
C ILE A 132 0.23 5.42 -7.37
N LEU A 133 -0.06 4.16 -7.68
CA LEU A 133 -1.42 3.64 -7.84
C LEU A 133 -1.90 3.02 -6.53
N SER A 134 -2.51 3.82 -5.70
CA SER A 134 -3.12 3.44 -4.43
C SER A 134 -4.11 4.51 -3.97
N GLY A 135 -5.16 4.09 -3.26
CA GLY A 135 -6.08 4.99 -2.56
C GLY A 135 -5.63 5.35 -1.16
N ASP A 136 -4.56 4.76 -0.67
CA ASP A 136 -4.07 4.97 0.70
C ASP A 136 -3.51 6.39 0.86
N LYS A 137 -4.02 7.10 1.88
CA LYS A 137 -3.62 8.48 2.14
C LYS A 137 -2.23 8.59 2.75
N ASP A 138 -1.65 7.52 3.27
CA ASP A 138 -0.32 7.54 3.85
C ASP A 138 0.75 7.92 2.85
N PHE A 139 0.51 7.66 1.56
CA PHE A 139 1.41 8.09 0.49
C PHE A 139 1.41 9.61 0.22
N ILE A 140 0.49 10.39 0.78
CA ILE A 140 0.50 11.86 0.66
C ILE A 140 1.83 12.42 1.18
N GLN A 141 2.40 11.83 2.23
CA GLN A 141 3.70 12.23 2.77
C GLN A 141 4.86 12.15 1.76
N LEU A 142 4.71 11.36 0.68
CA LEU A 142 5.73 11.18 -0.37
C LEU A 142 5.56 12.17 -1.54
N HIS A 143 4.46 12.92 -1.59
CA HIS A 143 4.15 13.78 -2.73
C HIS A 143 5.15 14.93 -2.89
N ASN A 144 5.47 15.24 -4.13
CA ASN A 144 6.24 16.42 -4.53
C ASN A 144 6.02 16.72 -6.02
N ALA A 145 6.81 17.61 -6.62
CA ALA A 145 6.70 17.95 -8.03
C ALA A 145 6.85 16.74 -8.99
N ARG A 146 7.54 15.69 -8.55
CA ARG A 146 7.88 14.49 -9.31
C ARG A 146 6.99 13.28 -8.98
N ILE A 147 6.45 13.21 -7.77
CA ILE A 147 5.66 12.07 -7.25
C ILE A 147 4.21 12.49 -7.12
N LYS A 148 3.33 11.78 -7.82
CA LYS A 148 1.88 11.95 -7.74
C LYS A 148 1.22 10.61 -7.39
N GLN A 149 0.00 10.69 -6.87
CA GLN A 149 -0.79 9.53 -6.50
C GLN A 149 -2.15 9.55 -7.20
N TYR A 150 -2.57 8.38 -7.65
CA TYR A 150 -3.88 8.17 -8.28
C TYR A 150 -4.63 7.05 -7.58
N ASN A 151 -5.85 7.33 -7.15
CA ASN A 151 -6.75 6.32 -6.58
C ASN A 151 -7.46 5.58 -7.73
N PRO A 152 -7.17 4.29 -7.93
CA PRO A 152 -7.72 3.51 -9.04
C PRO A 152 -9.22 3.22 -8.90
N VAL A 153 -9.75 3.19 -7.67
CA VAL A 153 -11.17 2.93 -7.39
C VAL A 153 -12.00 4.18 -7.64
N LEU A 154 -11.54 5.32 -7.13
CA LEU A 154 -12.23 6.62 -7.29
C LEU A 154 -11.91 7.32 -8.61
N ASN A 155 -10.98 6.78 -9.39
CA ASN A 155 -10.52 7.32 -10.67
C ASN A 155 -10.08 8.80 -10.60
N LYS A 156 -9.39 9.19 -9.52
CA LYS A 156 -8.92 10.57 -9.31
C LYS A 156 -7.55 10.64 -8.67
N PHE A 157 -6.86 11.76 -8.88
CA PHE A 157 -5.63 12.07 -8.14
C PHE A 157 -5.94 12.34 -6.67
N VAL A 158 -5.01 11.99 -5.79
CA VAL A 158 -5.10 12.12 -4.33
C VAL A 158 -4.18 13.24 -3.86
N GLY A 159 -4.60 13.99 -2.84
CA GLY A 159 -3.74 14.91 -2.10
C GLY A 159 -3.14 16.07 -2.91
N GLN A 160 -3.81 16.52 -3.98
CA GLN A 160 -3.26 17.57 -4.86
C GLN A 160 -3.07 18.91 -4.14
N ASP A 161 -3.91 19.21 -3.17
CA ASP A 161 -3.92 20.45 -2.39
C ASP A 161 -3.34 20.28 -0.97
N GLU A 162 -2.83 19.09 -0.65
CA GLU A 162 -2.27 18.77 0.67
C GLU A 162 -0.80 19.19 0.74
N ASN A 163 -0.39 19.68 1.92
CA ASN A 163 1.03 19.89 2.23
C ASN A 163 1.61 18.60 2.85
N PRO A 164 2.49 17.87 2.15
CA PRO A 164 3.01 16.59 2.64
C PRO A 164 3.72 16.68 4.00
N SER A 165 4.46 17.78 4.23
CA SER A 165 5.19 17.98 5.49
C SER A 165 4.24 18.25 6.65
N LEU A 166 3.14 18.96 6.43
CA LEU A 166 2.13 19.18 7.45
C LEU A 166 1.33 17.89 7.67
N TYR A 167 0.97 17.21 6.59
CA TYR A 167 0.23 15.94 6.65
C TYR A 167 0.91 14.91 7.54
N ILE A 168 2.21 14.66 7.33
CA ILE A 168 2.93 13.66 8.14
C ILE A 168 3.05 14.07 9.60
N ARG A 169 3.29 15.35 9.90
CA ARG A 169 3.34 15.87 11.28
C ARG A 169 2.02 15.64 12.01
N GLU A 170 0.91 16.01 11.38
CA GLU A 170 -0.41 15.78 11.94
C GLU A 170 -0.72 14.29 12.12
N HIS A 171 -0.35 13.46 11.16
CA HIS A 171 -0.61 12.02 11.21
C HIS A 171 0.15 11.36 12.37
N ILE A 172 1.43 11.69 12.56
CA ILE A 172 2.21 11.20 13.72
C ILE A 172 1.53 11.58 15.04
N LEU A 173 1.05 12.83 15.18
CA LEU A 173 0.38 13.28 16.39
C LEU A 173 -0.96 12.56 16.64
N LYS A 174 -1.74 12.38 15.58
CA LYS A 174 -3.08 11.75 15.64
C LYS A 174 -3.03 10.24 15.81
N GLY A 175 -1.93 9.60 15.40
CA GLY A 175 -1.84 8.17 15.23
C GLY A 175 -2.72 7.66 14.09
N ASP A 176 -2.77 6.34 13.91
CA ASP A 176 -3.63 5.67 12.95
C ASP A 176 -4.46 4.57 13.61
N ARG A 177 -5.76 4.83 13.74
CA ARG A 177 -6.68 3.87 14.36
C ARG A 177 -6.83 2.60 13.52
N SER A 178 -6.72 2.68 12.20
CA SER A 178 -6.87 1.52 11.29
C SER A 178 -5.72 0.55 11.45
N ASP A 179 -4.54 1.07 11.79
CA ASP A 179 -3.33 0.33 12.06
C ASP A 179 -3.08 0.05 13.55
N GLY A 180 -4.02 0.48 14.40
CA GLY A 180 -3.95 0.28 15.84
C GLY A 180 -2.92 1.17 16.53
N ILE A 181 -2.51 2.28 15.91
CA ILE A 181 -1.54 3.24 16.42
C ILE A 181 -2.28 4.36 17.15
N PRO A 182 -2.17 4.46 18.49
CA PRO A 182 -2.85 5.52 19.26
C PRO A 182 -2.22 6.89 19.00
N ASN A 183 -2.99 7.95 19.29
CA ASN A 183 -2.45 9.30 19.29
C ASN A 183 -1.36 9.47 20.39
N VAL A 184 -0.59 10.53 20.28
CA VAL A 184 0.57 10.78 21.16
C VAL A 184 0.23 10.95 22.65
N LEU A 185 -1.05 11.17 22.99
CA LEU A 185 -1.51 11.30 24.37
C LEU A 185 -1.96 9.98 25.00
N SER A 186 -2.00 8.89 24.22
CA SER A 186 -2.68 7.65 24.60
C SER A 186 -1.72 6.47 24.71
N ASP A 187 -2.02 5.57 25.66
CA ASP A 187 -1.25 4.38 25.95
C ASP A 187 -1.22 3.39 24.76
N ASP A 188 -0.20 2.59 24.68
CA ASP A 188 0.05 1.61 23.61
C ASP A 188 -1.08 0.55 23.43
N ASN A 189 -1.79 0.24 24.53
CA ASN A 189 -2.80 -0.82 24.58
C ASN A 189 -4.26 -0.30 24.49
N VAL A 190 -4.45 1.00 24.31
CA VAL A 190 -5.78 1.64 24.36
C VAL A 190 -6.82 0.97 23.45
N PHE A 191 -6.41 0.55 22.24
CA PHE A 191 -7.31 -0.11 21.30
C PHE A 191 -7.50 -1.60 21.60
N ILE A 192 -6.49 -2.27 22.16
CA ILE A 192 -6.57 -3.69 22.54
C ILE A 192 -7.52 -3.85 23.72
N GLU A 193 -7.49 -2.92 24.67
CA GLU A 193 -8.39 -2.92 25.83
C GLU A 193 -9.78 -2.31 25.53
N GLY A 194 -10.02 -1.91 24.29
CA GLY A 194 -11.28 -1.28 23.88
C GLY A 194 -11.57 0.07 24.54
N ARG A 195 -10.54 0.71 25.09
CA ARG A 195 -10.63 2.03 25.73
C ARG A 195 -10.71 3.18 24.70
N ARG A 196 -11.21 4.32 25.15
CA ARG A 196 -11.17 5.55 24.36
C ARG A 196 -9.80 6.21 24.49
N GLN A 197 -9.28 6.73 23.40
CA GLN A 197 -8.08 7.55 23.40
C GLN A 197 -8.28 8.84 24.23
N ARG A 198 -7.21 9.35 24.81
CA ARG A 198 -7.19 10.70 25.39
C ARG A 198 -7.48 11.72 24.28
N PRO A 199 -8.36 12.71 24.50
CA PRO A 199 -8.74 13.66 23.45
C PRO A 199 -7.57 14.56 23.07
N LEU A 200 -7.26 14.62 21.77
CA LEU A 200 -6.26 15.51 21.20
C LEU A 200 -6.97 16.60 20.39
N SER A 201 -6.96 17.83 20.91
CA SER A 201 -7.67 18.94 20.27
C SER A 201 -6.97 19.43 19.00
N LYS A 202 -7.77 19.94 18.05
CA LYS A 202 -7.23 20.56 16.82
C LYS A 202 -6.25 21.70 17.14
N LYS A 203 -6.58 22.56 18.12
CA LYS A 203 -5.72 23.65 18.53
C LYS A 203 -4.34 23.17 19.01
N LYS A 204 -4.28 22.05 19.76
CA LYS A 204 -3.02 21.45 20.23
C LYS A 204 -2.22 20.87 19.05
N ILE A 205 -2.88 20.22 18.09
CA ILE A 205 -2.24 19.71 16.88
C ILE A 205 -1.63 20.87 16.07
N GLU A 206 -2.41 21.89 15.78
CA GLU A 206 -1.95 23.07 15.05
C GLU A 206 -0.76 23.76 15.73
N ALA A 207 -0.80 23.92 17.06
CA ALA A 207 0.31 24.48 17.82
C ALA A 207 1.57 23.62 17.62
N TRP A 208 1.49 22.33 17.87
CA TRP A 208 2.63 21.42 17.74
C TRP A 208 3.15 21.26 16.31
N CYS A 209 2.28 21.31 15.31
CA CYS A 209 2.72 21.28 13.90
C CYS A 209 3.45 22.56 13.47
N ASN A 210 3.16 23.70 14.08
CA ASN A 210 3.82 24.98 13.78
C ASN A 210 5.12 25.20 14.55
N GLU A 211 5.37 24.42 15.60
CA GLU A 211 6.61 24.48 16.35
C GLU A 211 7.75 23.72 15.62
N ILE A 212 8.96 24.25 15.65
CA ILE A 212 10.15 23.56 15.10
C ILE A 212 10.48 22.32 15.95
N ALA A 213 10.32 22.43 17.27
CA ALA A 213 10.49 21.36 18.24
C ALA A 213 9.35 21.46 19.28
N PRO A 214 8.27 20.69 19.10
CA PRO A 214 7.18 20.66 20.08
C PRO A 214 7.67 20.26 21.46
N THR A 215 7.20 20.94 22.49
CA THR A 215 7.53 20.58 23.88
C THR A 215 6.62 19.44 24.34
N PHE A 216 7.19 18.25 24.45
CA PHE A 216 6.54 17.05 24.96
C PHE A 216 7.03 16.73 26.38
N ASN A 217 6.18 16.14 27.21
CA ASN A 217 6.64 15.42 28.39
C ASN A 217 7.23 14.05 27.96
N ASP A 218 7.83 13.31 28.90
CA ASP A 218 8.51 12.03 28.60
C ASP A 218 7.58 10.99 27.97
N GLU A 219 6.33 10.89 28.42
CA GLU A 219 5.32 9.99 27.87
C GLU A 219 4.90 10.40 26.44
N GLU A 220 4.62 11.69 26.25
CA GLU A 220 4.26 12.24 24.94
C GLU A 220 5.40 12.07 23.93
N GLN A 221 6.66 12.29 24.37
CA GLN A 221 7.85 12.09 23.53
C GLN A 221 8.00 10.61 23.12
N LYS A 222 7.88 9.68 24.05
CA LYS A 222 7.92 8.25 23.78
C LYS A 222 6.84 7.85 22.74
N ASN A 223 5.62 8.34 22.94
CA ASN A 223 4.51 8.05 22.04
C ASN A 223 4.69 8.69 20.66
N TYR A 224 5.28 9.88 20.61
CA TYR A 224 5.64 10.54 19.34
C TYR A 224 6.67 9.74 18.56
N GLU A 225 7.75 9.28 19.20
CA GLU A 225 8.78 8.45 18.54
C GLU A 225 8.22 7.10 18.08
N ARG A 226 7.34 6.47 18.87
CA ARG A 226 6.60 5.27 18.45
C ARG A 226 5.82 5.54 17.16
N ASN A 227 4.99 6.58 17.15
CA ASN A 227 4.15 6.92 16.02
C ASN A 227 4.98 7.29 14.80
N LYS A 228 6.04 8.08 14.99
CA LYS A 228 6.97 8.43 13.92
C LYS A 228 7.59 7.20 13.30
N THR A 229 8.10 6.27 14.09
CA THR A 229 8.69 5.02 13.60
C THR A 229 7.70 4.19 12.78
N LEU A 230 6.43 4.17 13.16
CA LEU A 230 5.41 3.34 12.51
C LEU A 230 4.78 4.00 11.28
N ILE A 231 4.62 5.33 11.27
CA ILE A 231 3.84 6.09 10.29
C ILE A 231 4.74 6.78 9.25
N ASP A 232 5.91 7.31 9.67
CA ASP A 232 6.82 8.00 8.75
C ASP A 232 7.54 7.00 7.86
N LEU A 233 7.19 7.00 6.58
CA LEU A 233 7.78 6.12 5.57
C LEU A 233 9.28 6.40 5.30
N ASN A 234 9.86 7.43 5.92
CA ASN A 234 11.32 7.63 5.94
C ASN A 234 12.01 6.77 7.02
N CYS A 235 11.25 6.17 7.95
CA CYS A 235 11.77 5.33 9.02
C CYS A 235 11.96 3.86 8.61
N VAL A 236 11.88 3.51 7.34
CA VAL A 236 12.17 2.15 6.86
C VAL A 236 13.59 1.76 7.28
N PRO A 237 13.80 0.60 7.94
CA PRO A 237 15.11 0.14 8.36
C PRO A 237 16.10 0.06 7.18
N LYS A 238 17.34 0.49 7.40
CA LYS A 238 18.36 0.55 6.33
C LYS A 238 18.60 -0.79 5.65
N GLU A 239 18.65 -1.88 6.43
CA GLU A 239 18.82 -3.23 5.89
C GLU A 239 17.66 -3.63 4.94
N LEU A 240 16.44 -3.21 5.29
CA LEU A 240 15.27 -3.46 4.46
C LEU A 240 15.29 -2.61 3.19
N GLU A 241 15.68 -1.34 3.31
CA GLU A 241 15.90 -0.47 2.15
C GLU A 241 16.91 -1.06 1.18
N ASP A 242 18.04 -1.59 1.68
CA ASP A 242 19.07 -2.20 0.86
C ASP A 242 18.60 -3.50 0.18
N LYS A 243 17.75 -4.30 0.85
CA LYS A 243 17.11 -5.49 0.25
C LYS A 243 16.15 -5.10 -0.88
N ILE A 244 15.31 -4.10 -0.66
CA ILE A 244 14.36 -3.60 -1.65
C ILE A 244 15.11 -3.07 -2.89
N ASN A 245 16.16 -2.29 -2.68
CA ASN A 245 16.96 -1.74 -3.76
C ASN A 245 17.64 -2.82 -4.60
N ARG A 246 18.21 -3.85 -3.96
CA ARG A 246 18.83 -4.98 -4.65
C ARG A 246 17.82 -5.80 -5.45
N GLU A 247 16.66 -6.11 -4.86
CA GLU A 247 15.61 -6.84 -5.58
C GLU A 247 15.13 -6.06 -6.80
N PHE A 248 14.88 -4.75 -6.65
CA PHE A 248 14.47 -3.91 -7.76
C PHE A 248 15.48 -3.86 -8.90
N GLU A 249 16.79 -3.82 -8.60
CA GLU A 249 17.85 -3.80 -9.59
C GLU A 249 17.99 -5.14 -10.32
N ASN A 250 17.93 -6.25 -9.58
CA ASN A 250 18.21 -7.59 -10.09
C ASN A 250 16.97 -8.32 -10.62
N PHE A 251 15.74 -7.78 -10.45
CA PHE A 251 14.53 -8.44 -10.89
C PHE A 251 14.47 -8.54 -12.42
N GLU A 252 14.41 -9.77 -12.91
CA GLU A 252 14.22 -10.08 -14.33
C GLU A 252 12.72 -10.23 -14.63
N VAL A 253 12.23 -9.37 -15.52
CA VAL A 253 10.83 -9.43 -15.96
C VAL A 253 10.60 -10.58 -16.94
N ALA A 254 9.39 -11.13 -16.94
CA ALA A 254 8.99 -12.14 -17.89
C ALA A 254 9.02 -11.59 -19.34
N THR A 255 9.42 -12.43 -20.28
CA THR A 255 9.39 -12.10 -21.72
C THR A 255 7.95 -12.09 -22.24
N ARG A 256 7.70 -11.36 -23.34
CA ARG A 256 6.36 -11.27 -23.95
C ARG A 256 5.79 -12.61 -24.39
N ASP A 257 6.63 -13.57 -24.78
CA ASP A 257 6.16 -14.90 -25.17
C ASP A 257 5.46 -15.65 -24.03
N LYS A 258 5.91 -15.42 -22.79
CA LYS A 258 5.29 -16.03 -21.60
C LYS A 258 3.86 -15.55 -21.38
N ILE A 259 3.57 -14.27 -21.66
CA ILE A 259 2.21 -13.71 -21.52
C ILE A 259 1.22 -14.45 -22.43
N LEU A 260 1.54 -14.62 -23.71
CA LEU A 260 0.62 -15.25 -24.66
C LEU A 260 0.30 -16.68 -24.23
N GLY A 261 1.32 -17.47 -23.88
CA GLY A 261 1.15 -18.83 -23.38
C GLY A 261 0.28 -18.88 -22.12
N TYR A 262 0.47 -17.94 -21.20
CA TYR A 262 -0.31 -17.82 -19.98
C TYR A 262 -1.79 -17.49 -20.30
N PHE A 263 -2.06 -16.51 -21.17
CA PHE A 263 -3.42 -16.13 -21.54
C PHE A 263 -4.17 -17.27 -22.26
N ILE A 264 -3.49 -18.02 -23.10
CA ILE A 264 -4.07 -19.21 -23.77
C ILE A 264 -4.43 -20.27 -22.72
N ASN A 265 -3.49 -20.60 -21.82
CA ASN A 265 -3.69 -21.60 -20.76
C ASN A 265 -4.87 -21.24 -19.84
N LYS A 266 -4.97 -20.00 -19.45
CA LYS A 266 -6.05 -19.47 -18.57
C LYS A 266 -7.33 -19.07 -19.34
N LYS A 267 -7.39 -19.31 -20.65
CA LYS A 267 -8.55 -19.01 -21.53
C LYS A 267 -8.98 -17.54 -21.52
N LEU A 268 -8.02 -16.63 -21.36
CA LEU A 268 -8.25 -15.17 -21.26
C LEU A 268 -8.36 -14.54 -22.66
N LYS A 269 -9.31 -14.98 -23.48
CA LYS A 269 -9.46 -14.60 -24.90
C LYS A 269 -9.49 -13.07 -25.10
N THR A 270 -10.25 -12.34 -24.31
CA THR A 270 -10.36 -10.88 -24.41
C THR A 270 -9.06 -10.14 -24.10
N LEU A 271 -8.15 -10.73 -23.32
CA LEU A 271 -6.84 -10.15 -23.01
C LEU A 271 -5.80 -10.47 -24.09
N ILE A 272 -5.98 -11.55 -24.86
CA ILE A 272 -5.11 -11.85 -26.00
C ILE A 272 -5.24 -10.77 -27.07
N GLU A 273 -6.45 -10.26 -27.33
CA GLU A 273 -6.70 -9.22 -28.33
C GLU A 273 -6.02 -7.89 -27.99
N VAL A 274 -5.68 -7.67 -26.74
CA VAL A 274 -5.08 -6.42 -26.21
C VAL A 274 -3.76 -6.66 -25.49
N ILE A 275 -3.05 -7.71 -25.83
CA ILE A 275 -1.81 -8.13 -25.18
C ILE A 275 -0.72 -7.05 -25.20
N ASP A 276 -0.71 -6.20 -26.21
CA ASP A 276 0.26 -5.10 -26.34
C ASP A 276 0.03 -3.94 -25.35
N GLU A 277 -1.08 -3.96 -24.62
CA GLU A 277 -1.39 -2.97 -23.59
C GLU A 277 -0.79 -3.31 -22.21
N PHE A 278 -0.16 -4.51 -22.08
CA PHE A 278 0.55 -4.96 -20.87
C PHE A 278 2.02 -4.52 -20.83
#